data_9b5d10a082ea27fa18e6cd747304f004
#
_entry.id   9b5d10a082ea27fa18e6cd747304f004
#
_cell.length_a   1.000
_cell.length_b   1.000
_cell.length_c   1.000
_cell.angle_alpha   90.00
_cell.angle_beta   90.00
_cell.angle_gamma   90.00
#
_symmetry.space_group_name_H-M   'P 1'
#
loop_
_entity.id
_entity.type
_entity.pdbx_description
1 polymer ?
#
loop_
_entity_poly.entity_id
_entity_poly.type
_entity_poly.pdbx_seq_one_letter_code
_entity_poly.pdbx_strand_id
1 'polypeptide(L)'
;PHEGGGLGWGCFMSQTLSNHAPRLDWPAGVTRVPYQVYSDEALARREQGVLFEGPTWNFLCLEAEIPKINDFATTHVGETPVIVARDPDGNINGFENRCVHRGAMLCLKSHGNTRRISCVYHNWVYDLKGNLTSVTFQKGINGKGGMPEDFERGKHGLRTLRIANLNGLLFGTFASDAPTIEEYLGPMRDALGLSHDQ
;
A
#
# COMPACT_ATOMS: atom_id res chain seq x y z
N PRO A 1 25.92 -29.33 -24.75
CA PRO A 1 24.96 -29.47 -23.69
C PRO A 1 25.27 -28.42 -22.62
N HIS A 2 24.55 -27.30 -22.61
CA HIS A 2 24.62 -26.31 -21.56
C HIS A 2 23.36 -26.51 -20.71
N GLU A 3 23.55 -27.01 -19.52
CA GLU A 3 22.52 -27.08 -18.50
C GLU A 3 22.18 -25.67 -18.04
N GLY A 4 21.00 -25.20 -18.40
CA GLY A 4 20.44 -23.95 -17.95
C GLY A 4 19.90 -24.10 -16.53
N GLY A 5 20.65 -23.64 -15.51
CA GLY A 5 20.17 -23.53 -14.15
C GLY A 5 19.03 -22.53 -14.06
N GLY A 6 17.82 -23.00 -13.79
CA GLY A 6 16.67 -22.17 -13.50
C GLY A 6 16.91 -21.39 -12.20
N LEU A 7 17.04 -20.08 -12.32
CA LEU A 7 17.01 -19.18 -11.16
C LEU A 7 15.57 -19.15 -10.64
N GLY A 8 15.33 -19.91 -9.59
CA GLY A 8 14.10 -19.85 -8.82
C GLY A 8 13.87 -18.42 -8.31
N TRP A 9 12.74 -17.84 -8.68
CA TRP A 9 12.27 -16.57 -8.16
C TRP A 9 11.98 -16.76 -6.68
N GLY A 10 12.86 -16.18 -5.86
CA GLY A 10 12.71 -16.18 -4.43
C GLY A 10 11.36 -15.55 -4.06
N CYS A 11 10.47 -16.39 -3.58
CA CYS A 11 9.42 -16.01 -2.67
C CYS A 11 10.04 -15.04 -1.66
N PHE A 12 9.56 -13.80 -1.59
CA PHE A 12 9.85 -12.95 -0.46
C PHE A 12 9.38 -13.71 0.77
N MET A 13 10.33 -14.35 1.41
CA MET A 13 10.10 -15.02 2.68
C MET A 13 9.46 -14.00 3.60
N SER A 14 8.26 -14.30 4.06
CA SER A 14 7.77 -13.87 5.35
C SER A 14 8.88 -14.21 6.35
N GLN A 15 9.80 -13.27 6.56
CA GLN A 15 10.72 -13.35 7.66
C GLN A 15 9.83 -13.23 8.89
N THR A 16 9.61 -14.35 9.56
CA THR A 16 9.11 -14.38 10.92
C THR A 16 9.89 -13.32 11.68
N LEU A 17 9.23 -12.20 11.97
CA LEU A 17 9.78 -11.13 12.78
C LEU A 17 10.25 -11.81 14.07
N SER A 18 11.55 -11.92 14.24
CA SER A 18 12.15 -12.42 15.46
C SER A 18 11.51 -11.66 16.61
N ASN A 19 10.92 -12.36 17.58
CA ASN A 19 10.28 -11.78 18.76
C ASN A 19 11.26 -11.06 19.69
N HIS A 20 12.53 -10.95 19.29
CA HIS A 20 13.53 -10.17 20.00
C HIS A 20 13.46 -8.72 19.49
N ALA A 21 12.62 -7.92 20.17
CA ALA A 21 12.74 -6.47 20.07
C ALA A 21 14.19 -6.08 20.43
N PRO A 22 14.84 -5.20 19.63
CA PRO A 22 16.08 -4.61 20.06
C PRO A 22 15.87 -4.03 21.47
N ARG A 23 16.70 -4.44 22.41
CA ARG A 23 16.61 -3.98 23.80
C ARG A 23 17.17 -2.56 23.80
N LEU A 24 16.26 -1.59 23.83
CA LEU A 24 16.63 -0.21 23.97
C LEU A 24 16.96 0.03 25.45
N ASP A 25 18.21 0.45 25.74
CA ASP A 25 18.56 0.97 27.06
C ASP A 25 17.90 2.34 27.24
N TRP A 26 16.63 2.30 27.69
CA TRP A 26 15.88 3.52 27.93
C TRP A 26 16.37 4.16 29.23
N PRO A 27 16.89 5.41 29.21
CA PRO A 27 17.34 6.07 30.44
C PRO A 27 16.17 6.26 31.39
N ALA A 28 16.47 6.25 32.69
CA ALA A 28 15.46 6.51 33.71
C ALA A 28 14.86 7.93 33.51
N GLY A 29 13.53 7.99 33.41
CA GLY A 29 12.78 9.22 33.17
C GLY A 29 12.50 9.49 31.71
N VAL A 30 11.71 10.55 31.42
CA VAL A 30 11.21 10.91 30.09
C VAL A 30 11.98 12.05 29.41
N THR A 31 13.11 12.46 29.98
CA THR A 31 13.84 13.66 29.52
C THR A 31 14.74 13.42 28.30
N ARG A 32 15.00 12.17 27.97
CA ARG A 32 15.87 11.81 26.83
C ARG A 32 15.34 10.58 26.11
N VAL A 33 15.40 10.64 24.80
CA VAL A 33 15.17 9.50 23.92
C VAL A 33 16.52 8.97 23.42
N PRO A 34 16.81 7.67 23.50
CA PRO A 34 18.06 7.12 22.98
C PRO A 34 18.19 7.41 21.47
N TYR A 35 19.34 7.87 21.00
CA TYR A 35 19.57 8.12 19.57
C TYR A 35 19.34 6.89 18.69
N GLN A 36 19.54 5.71 19.24
CA GLN A 36 19.29 4.44 18.57
C GLN A 36 17.86 4.34 18.04
N VAL A 37 16.85 4.94 18.70
CA VAL A 37 15.46 4.97 18.23
C VAL A 37 15.33 5.58 16.83
N TYR A 38 16.19 6.54 16.49
CA TYR A 38 16.16 7.25 15.22
C TYR A 38 17.07 6.65 14.13
N SER A 39 17.93 5.69 14.48
CA SER A 39 18.96 5.19 13.56
C SER A 39 19.01 3.68 13.44
N ASP A 40 18.23 2.93 14.23
CA ASP A 40 18.20 1.47 14.19
C ASP A 40 17.25 0.98 13.10
N GLU A 41 17.83 0.41 12.02
CA GLU A 41 17.06 -0.13 10.90
C GLU A 41 16.17 -1.32 11.29
N ALA A 42 16.56 -2.12 12.28
CA ALA A 42 15.73 -3.25 12.71
C ALA A 42 14.49 -2.76 13.45
N LEU A 43 14.64 -1.69 14.25
CA LEU A 43 13.53 -1.02 14.89
C LEU A 43 12.60 -0.40 13.84
N ALA A 44 13.13 0.36 12.88
CA ALA A 44 12.34 0.97 11.80
C ALA A 44 11.55 -0.07 10.99
N ARG A 45 12.17 -1.21 10.62
CA ARG A 45 11.47 -2.31 9.95
C ARG A 45 10.35 -2.90 10.81
N ARG A 46 10.57 -3.00 12.13
CA ARG A 46 9.54 -3.48 13.04
C ARG A 46 8.39 -2.49 13.17
N GLU A 47 8.67 -1.20 13.29
CA GLU A 47 7.67 -0.13 13.30
C GLU A 47 6.84 -0.15 12.01
N GLN A 48 7.48 -0.31 10.85
CA GLN A 48 6.77 -0.45 9.58
C GLN A 48 5.74 -1.60 9.64
N GLY A 49 6.13 -2.77 10.15
CA GLY A 49 5.23 -3.92 10.20
C GLY A 49 4.16 -3.86 11.29
N VAL A 50 4.44 -3.20 12.43
CA VAL A 50 3.54 -3.23 13.59
C VAL A 50 2.67 -1.97 13.66
N LEU A 51 3.28 -0.78 13.41
CA LEU A 51 2.58 0.50 13.55
C LEU A 51 1.91 0.94 12.24
N PHE A 52 2.56 0.71 11.09
CA PHE A 52 2.03 1.20 9.81
C PHE A 52 1.23 0.13 9.04
N GLU A 53 1.73 -1.10 8.95
CA GLU A 53 1.08 -2.18 8.20
C GLU A 53 0.35 -3.20 9.07
N GLY A 54 0.41 -3.05 10.40
CA GLY A 54 -0.33 -3.86 11.38
C GLY A 54 -1.82 -3.49 11.44
N PRO A 55 -2.55 -3.96 12.47
CA PRO A 55 -3.98 -3.70 12.63
C PRO A 55 -4.27 -2.26 13.11
N THR A 56 -3.73 -1.31 12.39
CA THR A 56 -3.79 0.14 12.65
C THR A 56 -4.35 0.87 11.45
N TRP A 57 -4.93 2.04 11.68
CA TRP A 57 -5.41 2.91 10.63
C TRP A 57 -4.45 4.09 10.44
N ASN A 58 -4.11 4.35 9.19
CA ASN A 58 -3.23 5.45 8.80
C ASN A 58 -4.05 6.50 8.06
N PHE A 59 -3.90 7.78 8.42
CA PHE A 59 -4.45 8.86 7.62
C PHE A 59 -3.78 8.90 6.25
N LEU A 60 -4.56 9.01 5.20
CA LEU A 60 -4.07 9.00 3.82
C LEU A 60 -4.14 10.38 3.16
N CYS A 61 -5.33 10.96 3.09
CA CYS A 61 -5.59 12.26 2.49
C CYS A 61 -6.99 12.74 2.86
N LEU A 62 -7.34 13.95 2.46
CA LEU A 62 -8.71 14.44 2.54
C LEU A 62 -9.52 13.97 1.32
N GLU A 63 -10.79 13.63 1.51
CA GLU A 63 -11.69 13.33 0.40
C GLU A 63 -11.78 14.50 -0.60
N ALA A 64 -11.66 15.72 -0.10
CA ALA A 64 -11.63 16.94 -0.91
C ALA A 64 -10.45 17.03 -1.87
N GLU A 65 -9.40 16.22 -1.69
CA GLU A 65 -8.27 16.16 -2.61
C GLU A 65 -8.54 15.31 -3.85
N ILE A 66 -9.57 14.43 -3.79
CA ILE A 66 -10.01 13.57 -4.89
C ILE A 66 -11.52 13.70 -5.14
N PRO A 67 -12.05 14.94 -5.40
CA PRO A 67 -13.49 15.20 -5.43
C PRO A 67 -14.21 14.59 -6.64
N LYS A 68 -13.51 14.33 -7.74
CA LYS A 68 -14.13 13.89 -8.99
C LYS A 68 -13.81 12.43 -9.28
N ILE A 69 -14.68 11.79 -10.05
CA ILE A 69 -14.44 10.47 -10.64
C ILE A 69 -13.09 10.49 -11.40
N ASN A 70 -12.32 9.43 -11.18
CA ASN A 70 -10.96 9.23 -11.70
C ASN A 70 -9.87 10.13 -11.07
N ASP A 71 -10.18 10.94 -10.08
CA ASP A 71 -9.14 11.62 -9.30
C ASP A 71 -8.36 10.63 -8.45
N PHE A 72 -7.08 10.94 -8.27
CA PHE A 72 -6.21 10.20 -7.38
C PHE A 72 -5.27 11.14 -6.61
N ALA A 73 -4.85 10.68 -5.44
CA ALA A 73 -3.76 11.23 -4.65
C ALA A 73 -2.75 10.14 -4.33
N THR A 74 -1.48 10.50 -4.14
CA THR A 74 -0.45 9.59 -3.66
C THR A 74 0.04 10.02 -2.29
N THR A 75 0.26 9.04 -1.42
CA THR A 75 0.76 9.24 -0.06
C THR A 75 1.59 8.03 0.38
N HIS A 76 1.82 7.88 1.67
CA HIS A 76 2.58 6.76 2.23
C HIS A 76 1.88 6.20 3.47
N VAL A 77 2.08 4.91 3.69
CA VAL A 77 1.79 4.21 4.94
C VAL A 77 3.14 3.76 5.50
N GLY A 78 3.68 4.55 6.44
CA GLY A 78 5.10 4.46 6.78
C GLY A 78 5.97 4.70 5.53
N GLU A 79 6.81 3.73 5.17
CA GLU A 79 7.64 3.79 3.96
C GLU A 79 6.95 3.23 2.71
N THR A 80 5.77 2.62 2.84
CA THR A 80 5.06 2.01 1.72
C THR A 80 4.28 3.06 0.95
N PRO A 81 4.64 3.34 -0.32
CA PRO A 81 3.93 4.31 -1.15
C PRO A 81 2.56 3.75 -1.53
N VAL A 82 1.52 4.58 -1.46
CA VAL A 82 0.14 4.20 -1.79
C VAL A 82 -0.51 5.21 -2.72
N ILE A 83 -1.50 4.74 -3.47
CA ILE A 83 -2.41 5.54 -4.27
C ILE A 83 -3.79 5.43 -3.64
N VAL A 84 -4.46 6.55 -3.48
CA VAL A 84 -5.89 6.65 -3.15
C VAL A 84 -6.59 7.18 -4.37
N ALA A 85 -7.61 6.49 -4.87
CA ALA A 85 -8.27 6.87 -6.12
C ALA A 85 -9.79 6.72 -6.02
N ARG A 86 -10.53 7.65 -6.65
CA ARG A 86 -11.97 7.54 -6.83
C ARG A 86 -12.25 6.86 -8.17
N ASP A 87 -12.84 5.68 -8.13
CA ASP A 87 -13.14 4.89 -9.31
C ASP A 87 -14.33 5.46 -10.12
N PRO A 88 -14.62 4.91 -11.32
CA PRO A 88 -15.76 5.35 -12.14
C PRO A 88 -17.13 5.20 -11.47
N ASP A 89 -17.25 4.31 -10.48
CA ASP A 89 -18.49 4.09 -9.71
C ASP A 89 -18.62 5.07 -8.54
N GLY A 90 -17.59 5.91 -8.31
CA GLY A 90 -17.53 6.90 -7.23
C GLY A 90 -16.94 6.35 -5.93
N ASN A 91 -16.57 5.06 -5.86
CA ASN A 91 -15.97 4.46 -4.68
C ASN A 91 -14.51 4.89 -4.53
N ILE A 92 -14.07 5.02 -3.30
CA ILE A 92 -12.67 5.33 -2.98
C ILE A 92 -11.93 4.01 -2.70
N ASN A 93 -10.86 3.80 -3.43
CA ASN A 93 -9.99 2.64 -3.32
C ASN A 93 -8.57 3.07 -2.95
N GLY A 94 -7.87 2.24 -2.20
CA GLY A 94 -6.47 2.43 -1.86
C GLY A 94 -5.65 1.19 -2.22
N PHE A 95 -4.46 1.40 -2.75
CA PHE A 95 -3.57 0.30 -3.11
C PHE A 95 -2.11 0.75 -3.15
N GLU A 96 -1.19 -0.21 -3.01
CA GLU A 96 0.24 0.05 -3.05
C GLU A 96 0.66 0.63 -4.41
N ASN A 97 1.45 1.70 -4.39
CA ASN A 97 1.95 2.40 -5.57
C ASN A 97 3.19 1.70 -6.15
N ARG A 98 3.14 0.37 -6.28
CA ARG A 98 4.21 -0.44 -6.88
C ARG A 98 3.65 -1.49 -7.81
N CYS A 99 4.25 -1.59 -9.00
CA CYS A 99 3.88 -2.62 -9.97
C CYS A 99 4.28 -4.01 -9.47
N VAL A 100 3.33 -4.95 -9.41
CA VAL A 100 3.59 -6.32 -8.95
C VAL A 100 4.57 -7.09 -9.83
N HIS A 101 4.83 -6.60 -11.06
CA HIS A 101 5.77 -7.24 -11.97
C HIS A 101 7.22 -7.15 -11.47
N ARG A 102 7.72 -5.95 -11.17
CA ARG A 102 9.11 -5.69 -10.74
C ARG A 102 9.25 -4.49 -9.77
N GLY A 103 8.21 -4.15 -9.05
CA GLY A 103 8.26 -3.14 -7.99
C GLY A 103 8.43 -1.69 -8.45
N ALA A 104 8.35 -1.41 -9.76
CA ALA A 104 8.46 -0.04 -10.26
C ALA A 104 7.31 0.82 -9.71
N MET A 105 7.61 2.04 -9.28
CA MET A 105 6.59 3.00 -8.87
C MET A 105 5.67 3.31 -10.02
N LEU A 106 4.36 3.23 -9.79
CA LEU A 106 3.34 3.37 -10.83
C LEU A 106 2.99 4.82 -11.10
N CYS A 107 2.81 5.61 -10.05
CA CYS A 107 2.46 7.01 -10.14
C CYS A 107 3.48 7.88 -9.40
N LEU A 108 4.07 8.84 -10.13
CA LEU A 108 5.07 9.78 -9.59
C LEU A 108 4.47 11.16 -9.27
N LYS A 109 3.22 11.39 -9.64
CA LYS A 109 2.51 12.65 -9.37
C LYS A 109 1.78 12.54 -8.04
N SER A 110 1.80 13.61 -7.26
CA SER A 110 1.07 13.66 -5.99
C SER A 110 -0.45 13.59 -6.16
N HIS A 111 -0.97 14.18 -7.24
CA HIS A 111 -2.42 14.23 -7.55
C HIS A 111 -2.63 14.19 -9.06
N GLY A 112 -3.83 13.83 -9.48
CA GLY A 112 -4.23 13.90 -10.88
C GLY A 112 -5.58 13.25 -11.14
N ASN A 113 -5.94 13.18 -12.43
CA ASN A 113 -7.15 12.49 -12.89
C ASN A 113 -6.74 11.52 -14.00
N THR A 114 -7.11 10.25 -13.85
CA THR A 114 -6.83 9.20 -14.84
C THR A 114 -7.83 8.05 -14.72
N ARG A 115 -8.17 7.44 -15.85
CA ARG A 115 -9.04 6.26 -15.87
C ARG A 115 -8.33 4.94 -15.59
N ARG A 116 -7.01 4.94 -15.66
CA ARG A 116 -6.17 3.74 -15.49
C ARG A 116 -4.74 4.14 -15.13
N ILE A 117 -4.03 3.26 -14.49
CA ILE A 117 -2.64 3.44 -14.11
C ILE A 117 -1.78 2.49 -14.95
N SER A 118 -0.85 3.06 -15.72
CA SER A 118 0.05 2.28 -16.58
C SER A 118 1.47 2.33 -16.03
N CYS A 119 2.06 1.17 -15.81
CA CYS A 119 3.45 1.06 -15.38
C CYS A 119 4.38 1.58 -16.49
N VAL A 120 5.25 2.52 -16.15
CA VAL A 120 6.19 3.12 -17.10
C VAL A 120 7.27 2.13 -17.57
N TYR A 121 7.48 1.03 -16.84
CA TYR A 121 8.57 0.09 -17.13
C TYR A 121 8.18 -0.94 -18.21
N HIS A 122 7.10 -1.71 -18.02
CA HIS A 122 6.67 -2.75 -18.97
C HIS A 122 5.20 -2.61 -19.38
N ASN A 123 4.62 -1.44 -19.13
CA ASN A 123 3.26 -1.08 -19.53
C ASN A 123 2.17 -2.08 -19.06
N TRP A 124 2.33 -2.62 -17.84
CA TRP A 124 1.23 -3.28 -17.15
C TRP A 124 0.22 -2.22 -16.74
N VAL A 125 -1.06 -2.50 -16.99
CA VAL A 125 -2.14 -1.52 -16.79
C VAL A 125 -3.08 -2.02 -15.71
N TYR A 126 -3.36 -1.14 -14.76
CA TYR A 126 -4.28 -1.37 -13.65
C TYR A 126 -5.47 -0.43 -13.73
N ASP A 127 -6.64 -0.91 -13.29
CA ASP A 127 -7.78 -0.03 -13.04
C ASP A 127 -7.64 0.70 -11.69
N LEU A 128 -8.63 1.57 -11.38
CA LEU A 128 -8.63 2.33 -10.13
C LEU A 128 -9.15 1.53 -8.92
N LYS A 129 -9.37 0.23 -9.08
CA LYS A 129 -9.61 -0.74 -8.00
C LYS A 129 -8.35 -1.56 -7.68
N GLY A 130 -7.25 -1.33 -8.43
CA GLY A 130 -5.99 -2.06 -8.29
C GLY A 130 -5.92 -3.36 -9.09
N ASN A 131 -6.92 -3.70 -9.91
CA ASN A 131 -6.90 -4.93 -10.70
C ASN A 131 -6.00 -4.78 -11.93
N LEU A 132 -5.22 -5.82 -12.26
CA LEU A 132 -4.45 -5.88 -13.49
C LEU A 132 -5.39 -6.12 -14.68
N THR A 133 -5.53 -5.13 -15.55
CA THR A 133 -6.46 -5.18 -16.70
C THR A 133 -5.76 -5.52 -18.01
N SER A 134 -4.48 -5.15 -18.17
CA SER A 134 -3.74 -5.41 -19.39
C SER A 134 -2.25 -5.63 -19.12
N VAL A 135 -1.67 -6.51 -19.93
CA VAL A 135 -0.23 -6.78 -19.98
C VAL A 135 0.21 -6.69 -21.44
N THR A 136 1.18 -5.82 -21.71
CA THR A 136 1.72 -5.68 -23.06
C THR A 136 2.45 -6.96 -23.46
N PHE A 137 2.17 -7.42 -24.68
CA PHE A 137 2.72 -8.67 -25.23
C PHE A 137 2.40 -9.92 -24.40
N GLN A 138 1.25 -9.97 -23.71
CA GLN A 138 0.85 -11.13 -22.91
C GLN A 138 0.91 -12.44 -23.72
N LYS A 139 0.52 -12.40 -25.00
CA LYS A 139 0.58 -13.56 -25.92
C LYS A 139 1.86 -13.62 -26.76
N GLY A 140 2.86 -12.81 -26.41
CA GLY A 140 4.10 -12.68 -27.19
C GLY A 140 3.93 -11.87 -28.48
N ILE A 141 5.01 -11.86 -29.30
CA ILE A 141 5.02 -11.25 -30.64
C ILE A 141 5.07 -12.39 -31.65
N ASN A 142 4.07 -12.45 -32.52
CA ASN A 142 3.94 -13.53 -33.51
C ASN A 142 4.00 -14.95 -32.87
N GLY A 143 3.37 -15.10 -31.70
CA GLY A 143 3.35 -16.37 -30.97
C GLY A 143 4.67 -16.78 -30.30
N LYS A 144 5.67 -15.88 -30.24
CA LYS A 144 6.95 -16.12 -29.56
C LYS A 144 7.09 -15.26 -28.32
N GLY A 145 7.52 -15.88 -27.22
CA GLY A 145 7.60 -15.23 -25.91
C GLY A 145 6.20 -14.95 -25.31
N GLY A 146 6.12 -13.98 -24.41
CA GLY A 146 4.87 -13.66 -23.71
C GLY A 146 4.88 -14.19 -22.27
N MET A 147 3.70 -14.12 -21.64
CA MET A 147 3.50 -14.68 -20.30
C MET A 147 3.27 -16.21 -20.42
N PRO A 148 3.54 -16.99 -19.36
CA PRO A 148 3.19 -18.40 -19.31
C PRO A 148 1.71 -18.64 -19.63
N GLU A 149 1.38 -19.84 -20.12
CA GLU A 149 0.01 -20.19 -20.52
C GLU A 149 -0.98 -20.12 -19.35
N ASP A 150 -0.52 -20.41 -18.14
CA ASP A 150 -1.26 -20.35 -16.87
C ASP A 150 -1.32 -18.97 -16.23
N PHE A 151 -0.84 -17.93 -16.92
CA PHE A 151 -0.85 -16.57 -16.40
C PHE A 151 -2.28 -16.02 -16.31
N GLU A 152 -2.73 -15.79 -15.08
CA GLU A 152 -4.02 -15.21 -14.77
C GLU A 152 -3.87 -13.78 -14.24
N ARG A 153 -4.37 -12.79 -14.99
CA ARG A 153 -4.32 -11.38 -14.57
C ARG A 153 -4.97 -11.14 -13.21
N GLY A 154 -6.05 -11.85 -12.88
CA GLY A 154 -6.76 -11.73 -11.61
C GLY A 154 -5.91 -12.05 -10.38
N LYS A 155 -4.82 -12.81 -10.54
CA LYS A 155 -3.86 -13.11 -9.46
C LYS A 155 -2.74 -12.07 -9.30
N HIS A 156 -2.74 -11.05 -10.16
CA HIS A 156 -1.68 -10.05 -10.24
C HIS A 156 -2.20 -8.62 -10.01
N GLY A 157 -3.24 -8.47 -9.19
CA GLY A 157 -3.70 -7.16 -8.70
C GLY A 157 -2.69 -6.52 -7.76
N LEU A 158 -2.82 -5.22 -7.56
CA LEU A 158 -2.03 -4.48 -6.57
C LEU A 158 -2.48 -4.88 -5.15
N ARG A 159 -1.57 -4.76 -4.19
CA ARG A 159 -1.91 -4.92 -2.76
C ARG A 159 -2.85 -3.79 -2.34
N THR A 160 -4.06 -4.14 -1.92
CA THR A 160 -5.11 -3.17 -1.58
C THR A 160 -5.13 -2.86 -0.09
N LEU A 161 -5.63 -1.65 0.23
CA LEU A 161 -5.96 -1.23 1.59
C LEU A 161 -7.49 -1.29 1.78
N ARG A 162 -7.91 -1.61 2.99
CA ARG A 162 -9.25 -1.23 3.44
C ARG A 162 -9.27 0.28 3.63
N ILE A 163 -10.30 0.93 3.10
CA ILE A 163 -10.48 2.39 3.22
C ILE A 163 -11.65 2.68 4.15
N ALA A 164 -11.49 3.68 5.00
CA ALA A 164 -12.55 4.27 5.78
C ALA A 164 -12.59 5.79 5.52
N ASN A 165 -13.80 6.32 5.39
CA ASN A 165 -14.04 7.75 5.28
C ASN A 165 -14.75 8.21 6.55
N LEU A 166 -14.14 9.08 7.29
CA LEU A 166 -14.70 9.68 8.49
C LEU A 166 -14.76 11.19 8.32
N ASN A 167 -15.95 11.69 7.98
CA ASN A 167 -16.23 13.11 7.73
C ASN A 167 -15.23 13.78 6.75
N GLY A 168 -14.89 13.08 5.67
CA GLY A 168 -13.97 13.58 4.67
C GLY A 168 -12.49 13.33 4.97
N LEU A 169 -12.15 12.72 6.09
CA LEU A 169 -10.82 12.20 6.40
C LEU A 169 -10.73 10.75 5.91
N LEU A 170 -9.84 10.48 4.98
CA LEU A 170 -9.63 9.14 4.44
C LEU A 170 -8.51 8.43 5.20
N PHE A 171 -8.86 7.26 5.74
CA PHE A 171 -7.94 6.37 6.43
C PHE A 171 -7.78 5.06 5.65
N GLY A 172 -6.61 4.42 5.79
CA GLY A 172 -6.34 3.13 5.18
C GLY A 172 -5.57 2.19 6.09
N THR A 173 -5.83 0.89 5.92
CA THR A 173 -5.09 -0.17 6.60
C THR A 173 -4.83 -1.33 5.65
N PHE A 174 -3.64 -1.92 5.74
CA PHE A 174 -3.31 -3.17 5.04
C PHE A 174 -3.80 -4.42 5.78
N ALA A 175 -4.10 -4.27 7.07
CA ALA A 175 -4.52 -5.39 7.92
C ALA A 175 -6.00 -5.71 7.72
N SER A 176 -6.30 -6.98 7.42
CA SER A 176 -7.68 -7.46 7.28
C SER A 176 -8.41 -7.56 8.63
N ASP A 177 -7.66 -7.73 9.71
CA ASP A 177 -8.12 -7.89 11.09
C ASP A 177 -8.12 -6.61 11.92
N ALA A 178 -7.78 -5.46 11.29
CA ALA A 178 -7.91 -4.17 11.97
C ALA A 178 -9.38 -3.94 12.40
N PRO A 179 -9.61 -3.38 13.61
CA PRO A 179 -10.96 -3.00 14.06
C PRO A 179 -11.58 -1.99 13.10
N THR A 180 -12.84 -1.63 13.29
CA THR A 180 -13.42 -0.49 12.56
C THR A 180 -12.68 0.78 12.92
N ILE A 181 -12.75 1.80 12.05
CA ILE A 181 -12.08 3.08 12.31
C ILE A 181 -12.65 3.76 13.57
N GLU A 182 -13.92 3.59 13.80
CA GLU A 182 -14.63 4.12 14.97
C GLU A 182 -14.14 3.48 16.27
N GLU A 183 -13.99 2.16 16.28
CA GLU A 183 -13.44 1.41 17.41
C GLU A 183 -11.98 1.75 17.67
N TYR A 184 -11.19 1.90 16.58
CA TYR A 184 -9.78 2.24 16.66
C TYR A 184 -9.53 3.62 17.26
N LEU A 185 -10.29 4.62 16.82
CA LEU A 185 -10.18 5.98 17.32
C LEU A 185 -10.76 6.15 18.73
N GLY A 186 -11.79 5.36 19.06
CA GLY A 186 -12.46 5.46 20.36
C GLY A 186 -12.82 6.90 20.74
N PRO A 187 -12.47 7.37 21.95
CA PRO A 187 -12.78 8.72 22.40
C PRO A 187 -12.10 9.84 21.59
N MET A 188 -11.02 9.53 20.86
CA MET A 188 -10.34 10.53 20.01
C MET A 188 -11.25 11.05 18.90
N ARG A 189 -12.23 10.25 18.46
CA ARG A 189 -13.24 10.66 17.49
C ARG A 189 -13.97 11.93 17.92
N ASP A 190 -14.37 12.00 19.19
CA ASP A 190 -15.09 13.15 19.74
C ASP A 190 -14.17 14.38 19.83
N ALA A 191 -12.92 14.17 20.23
CA ALA A 191 -11.90 15.23 20.30
C ALA A 191 -11.57 15.81 18.90
N LEU A 192 -11.71 15.01 17.85
CA LEU A 192 -11.53 15.46 16.46
C LEU A 192 -12.80 16.11 15.86
N GLY A 193 -13.88 16.26 16.64
CA GLY A 193 -15.17 16.77 16.16
C GLY A 193 -15.85 15.87 15.14
N LEU A 194 -15.51 14.57 15.15
CA LEU A 194 -15.99 13.56 14.20
C LEU A 194 -17.18 12.75 14.74
N SER A 195 -17.73 13.13 15.88
CA SER A 195 -18.96 12.53 16.42
C SER A 195 -20.17 12.93 15.59
N HIS A 196 -21.06 11.98 15.35
CA HIS A 196 -22.27 12.16 14.52
C HIS A 196 -23.43 12.94 15.20
N ASP A 197 -23.19 13.49 16.38
CA ASP A 197 -24.21 14.22 17.13
C ASP A 197 -24.12 15.73 16.87
N GLN A 198 -24.49 16.16 15.65
CA GLN A 198 -24.95 17.53 15.36
C GLN A 198 -26.15 17.49 14.44
#